data_4f723b0a3fb6f7df38bd64d24bc85db8
#
_entry.id   4f723b0a3fb6f7df38bd64d24bc85db8
#
_cell.length_a   1.000
_cell.length_b   1.000
_cell.length_c   1.000
_cell.angle_alpha   90.00
_cell.angle_beta   90.00
_cell.angle_gamma   90.00
#
_symmetry.space_group_name_H-M   'P 1'
#
loop_
_entity.id
_entity.type
_entity.pdbx_description
1 polymer ?
#
loop_
_entity_poly.entity_id
_entity_poly.type
_entity_poly.pdbx_seq_one_letter_code
_entity_poly.pdbx_strand_id
1 'polypeptide(L)'
;MKVAFVATKIPRRCGIATYTEDLRAAVQAADPAVRTVHAAIDEASAVRAYSADVRWRIRQGDPESYRAAATALNGGGVDVVNLQHEFGLYGAWKDDVFDDHLRPFLDELRVPLVATLHSLPPEPSDSMRDAIRAIAGRAEVVVVMAQLAARLLAERYGVATRPVVIPHGMPAIARSGRHRLKRQLGIAGRTVISTFGLVDPRKGLEYMIEAMPEIVERFPSCIYLIVGQTHPELLRSAGEAYRNELVARVTRLGLGDHVGFVNQYLTQREIVDHLLASDVYVTPYLDPNQITSGTLAYALGAGKAIVSTRYLHAIEALADDRGLLVDFRSAAQLATGVLVLLSDPARKEEMERRAYAYGAEAAWPAVGRHTLELMRDVVAQHPRTTKRSA
;
A
#
# COMPACT_ATOMS: atom_id res chain seq x y z
N MET A 1 25.49 -6.25 8.81
CA MET A 1 24.96 -6.15 7.45
C MET A 1 24.55 -4.71 7.15
N LYS A 2 24.85 -4.19 5.95
CA LYS A 2 24.43 -2.87 5.47
C LYS A 2 23.47 -3.02 4.30
N VAL A 3 22.22 -2.58 4.48
CA VAL A 3 21.14 -2.66 3.48
C VAL A 3 20.94 -1.29 2.85
N ALA A 4 20.88 -1.23 1.52
CA ALA A 4 20.46 -0.02 0.81
C ALA A 4 19.03 -0.18 0.28
N PHE A 5 18.13 0.69 0.72
CA PHE A 5 16.77 0.79 0.16
C PHE A 5 16.77 1.73 -1.04
N VAL A 6 16.23 1.26 -2.15
CA VAL A 6 16.07 2.05 -3.39
C VAL A 6 14.58 2.27 -3.62
N ALA A 7 14.10 3.46 -3.34
CA ALA A 7 12.70 3.83 -3.39
C ALA A 7 12.50 5.35 -3.26
N THR A 8 11.27 5.81 -3.35
CA THR A 8 10.90 7.13 -2.81
C THR A 8 11.05 7.18 -1.30
N LYS A 9 11.32 8.35 -0.75
CA LYS A 9 11.57 8.57 0.68
C LYS A 9 10.74 9.74 1.22
N ILE A 10 10.29 9.64 2.47
CA ILE A 10 9.69 10.77 3.22
C ILE A 10 10.71 11.93 3.25
N PRO A 11 10.33 13.19 2.94
CA PRO A 11 8.97 13.75 3.00
C PRO A 11 8.15 13.70 1.70
N ARG A 12 8.53 12.91 0.69
CA ARG A 12 7.66 12.69 -0.48
C ARG A 12 6.37 11.99 -0.02
N ARG A 13 5.22 12.61 -0.32
CA ARG A 13 3.89 12.07 0.04
C ARG A 13 3.47 11.01 -0.97
N CYS A 14 3.88 9.77 -0.74
CA CYS A 14 3.50 8.64 -1.57
C CYS A 14 3.49 7.35 -0.76
N GLY A 15 2.66 6.38 -1.16
CA GLY A 15 2.51 5.10 -0.44
C GLY A 15 3.80 4.30 -0.34
N ILE A 16 4.62 4.30 -1.42
CA ILE A 16 5.90 3.59 -1.45
C ILE A 16 6.91 4.20 -0.46
N ALA A 17 6.93 5.53 -0.31
CA ALA A 17 7.82 6.19 0.65
C ALA A 17 7.48 5.80 2.10
N THR A 18 6.18 5.76 2.44
CA THR A 18 5.70 5.32 3.76
C THR A 18 5.99 3.85 3.99
N TYR A 19 5.63 2.98 3.03
CA TYR A 19 5.93 1.55 3.11
C TYR A 19 7.41 1.26 3.33
N THR A 20 8.28 1.92 2.55
CA THR A 20 9.74 1.70 2.64
C THR A 20 10.30 2.14 3.99
N GLU A 21 9.79 3.25 4.55
CA GLU A 21 10.21 3.71 5.88
C GLU A 21 9.77 2.75 6.98
N ASP A 22 8.53 2.26 6.92
CA ASP A 22 7.99 1.29 7.87
C ASP A 22 8.74 -0.04 7.79
N LEU A 23 9.01 -0.54 6.57
CA LEU A 23 9.80 -1.76 6.36
C LEU A 23 11.23 -1.60 6.90
N ARG A 24 11.89 -0.47 6.61
CA ARG A 24 13.22 -0.16 7.12
C ARG A 24 13.26 -0.16 8.65
N ALA A 25 12.29 0.49 9.27
CA ALA A 25 12.14 0.52 10.73
C ALA A 25 11.91 -0.88 11.31
N ALA A 26 11.07 -1.69 10.65
CA ALA A 26 10.79 -3.07 11.06
C ALA A 26 12.02 -3.98 10.95
N VAL A 27 12.83 -3.84 9.90
CA VAL A 27 14.08 -4.57 9.71
C VAL A 27 15.09 -4.18 10.80
N GLN A 28 15.22 -2.89 11.11
CA GLN A 28 16.11 -2.42 12.18
C GLN A 28 15.63 -2.83 13.58
N ALA A 29 14.31 -2.89 13.79
CA ALA A 29 13.74 -3.39 15.04
C ALA A 29 13.98 -4.90 15.22
N ALA A 30 13.99 -5.67 14.13
CA ALA A 30 14.30 -7.10 14.15
C ALA A 30 15.79 -7.37 14.48
N ASP A 31 16.71 -6.51 14.03
CA ASP A 31 18.11 -6.55 14.39
C ASP A 31 18.73 -5.14 14.38
N PRO A 32 18.97 -4.52 15.54
CA PRO A 32 19.60 -3.20 15.66
C PRO A 32 21.03 -3.09 15.10
N ALA A 33 21.72 -4.20 14.88
CA ALA A 33 23.04 -4.21 14.26
C ALA A 33 23.02 -3.99 12.74
N VAL A 34 21.83 -4.09 12.11
CA VAL A 34 21.66 -3.80 10.68
C VAL A 34 21.72 -2.30 10.44
N ARG A 35 22.67 -1.90 9.58
CA ARG A 35 22.78 -0.52 9.12
C ARG A 35 21.97 -0.34 7.85
N THR A 36 21.14 0.69 7.79
CA THR A 36 20.34 1.01 6.61
C THR A 36 20.77 2.34 6.01
N VAL A 37 20.80 2.40 4.69
CA VAL A 37 21.00 3.62 3.88
C VAL A 37 19.94 3.67 2.79
N HIS A 38 19.73 4.84 2.19
CA HIS A 38 18.69 5.05 1.20
C HIS A 38 19.25 5.69 -0.07
N ALA A 39 18.83 5.19 -1.23
CA ALA A 39 18.91 5.86 -2.52
C ALA A 39 17.49 6.38 -2.86
N ALA A 40 17.27 7.67 -2.64
CA ALA A 40 15.96 8.28 -2.76
C ALA A 40 15.64 8.70 -4.19
N ILE A 41 14.46 8.32 -4.69
CA ILE A 41 13.96 8.71 -6.01
C ILE A 41 13.14 10.00 -5.84
N ASP A 42 13.58 11.05 -6.55
CA ASP A 42 12.94 12.35 -6.58
C ASP A 42 12.42 12.70 -7.97
N GLU A 43 11.34 13.47 -8.02
CA GLU A 43 10.94 14.16 -9.25
C GLU A 43 12.04 15.16 -9.67
N ALA A 44 12.21 15.36 -10.97
CA ALA A 44 13.32 16.16 -11.54
C ALA A 44 13.43 17.59 -10.95
N SER A 45 12.28 18.20 -10.57
CA SER A 45 12.21 19.55 -9.99
C SER A 45 12.19 19.57 -8.46
N ALA A 46 12.25 18.42 -7.79
CA ALA A 46 12.07 18.35 -6.35
C ALA A 46 13.33 18.80 -5.59
N VAL A 47 13.15 19.71 -4.65
CA VAL A 47 14.17 20.08 -3.65
C VAL A 47 13.65 19.63 -2.28
N ARG A 48 14.17 18.49 -1.79
CA ARG A 48 13.80 17.92 -0.48
C ARG A 48 14.99 17.89 0.46
N ALA A 49 14.74 18.28 1.70
CA ALA A 49 15.69 18.04 2.78
C ALA A 49 15.48 16.61 3.29
N TYR A 50 16.50 15.78 3.17
CA TYR A 50 16.48 14.40 3.65
C TYR A 50 17.34 14.25 4.90
N SER A 51 17.00 13.25 5.71
CA SER A 51 17.82 12.77 6.81
C SER A 51 19.15 12.17 6.32
N ALA A 52 20.11 12.05 7.21
CA ALA A 52 21.49 11.64 6.88
C ALA A 52 21.62 10.18 6.38
N ASP A 53 20.56 9.38 6.47
CA ASP A 53 20.51 8.02 5.92
C ASP A 53 20.34 8.00 4.39
N VAL A 54 19.86 9.10 3.77
CA VAL A 54 19.86 9.24 2.31
C VAL A 54 21.27 9.56 1.85
N ARG A 55 21.90 8.59 1.20
CA ARG A 55 23.28 8.72 0.70
C ARG A 55 23.33 9.04 -0.78
N TRP A 56 22.31 8.67 -1.52
CA TRP A 56 22.23 8.86 -2.96
C TRP A 56 20.85 9.39 -3.35
N ARG A 57 20.82 10.15 -4.42
CA ARG A 57 19.59 10.65 -5.03
C ARG A 57 19.51 10.20 -6.47
N ILE A 58 18.34 9.73 -6.85
CA ILE A 58 18.02 9.32 -8.22
C ILE A 58 16.98 10.29 -8.73
N ARG A 59 17.24 10.90 -9.88
CA ARG A 59 16.26 11.77 -10.55
C ARG A 59 15.33 10.91 -11.38
N GLN A 60 14.05 10.90 -11.03
CA GLN A 60 13.03 10.24 -11.80
C GLN A 60 13.00 10.81 -13.23
N GLY A 61 13.00 9.94 -14.25
CA GLY A 61 13.04 10.37 -15.65
C GLY A 61 14.44 10.59 -16.22
N ASP A 62 15.50 10.34 -15.45
CA ASP A 62 16.90 10.47 -15.89
C ASP A 62 17.61 9.10 -15.75
N PRO A 63 17.67 8.26 -16.82
CA PRO A 63 18.29 6.94 -16.79
C PRO A 63 19.75 6.94 -16.32
N GLU A 64 20.52 8.00 -16.62
CA GLU A 64 21.91 8.09 -16.18
C GLU A 64 22.04 8.34 -14.67
N SER A 65 21.05 8.98 -14.06
CA SER A 65 20.98 9.10 -12.61
C SER A 65 20.78 7.74 -11.92
N TYR A 66 20.05 6.81 -12.54
CA TYR A 66 19.90 5.44 -12.06
C TYR A 66 21.22 4.66 -12.18
N ARG A 67 21.93 4.76 -13.32
CA ARG A 67 23.25 4.15 -13.52
C ARG A 67 24.27 4.64 -12.48
N ALA A 68 24.34 5.95 -12.28
CA ALA A 68 25.25 6.57 -11.31
C ALA A 68 24.98 6.08 -9.86
N ALA A 69 23.70 5.90 -9.52
CA ALA A 69 23.33 5.36 -8.21
C ALA A 69 23.80 3.90 -8.04
N ALA A 70 23.65 3.06 -9.06
CA ALA A 70 24.12 1.67 -9.03
C ALA A 70 25.67 1.61 -8.87
N THR A 71 26.42 2.41 -9.63
CA THR A 71 27.88 2.53 -9.51
C THR A 71 28.27 2.94 -8.09
N ALA A 72 27.58 3.93 -7.51
CA ALA A 72 27.86 4.41 -6.16
C ALA A 72 27.51 3.36 -5.08
N LEU A 73 26.44 2.59 -5.27
CA LEU A 73 26.09 1.47 -4.40
C LEU A 73 27.15 0.36 -4.43
N ASN A 74 27.69 0.04 -5.61
CA ASN A 74 28.76 -0.95 -5.75
C ASN A 74 30.01 -0.60 -4.92
N GLY A 75 30.39 0.70 -4.89
CA GLY A 75 31.50 1.22 -4.10
C GLY A 75 31.14 1.55 -2.63
N GLY A 76 29.86 1.59 -2.29
CA GLY A 76 29.34 2.12 -1.02
C GLY A 76 29.43 1.18 0.18
N GLY A 77 30.04 -0.02 0.04
CA GLY A 77 30.11 -1.01 1.11
C GLY A 77 28.74 -1.58 1.51
N VAL A 78 27.77 -1.59 0.60
CA VAL A 78 26.43 -2.17 0.77
C VAL A 78 26.52 -3.68 0.60
N ASP A 79 25.84 -4.46 1.45
CA ASP A 79 25.80 -5.91 1.37
C ASP A 79 24.67 -6.43 0.50
N VAL A 80 23.52 -5.73 0.52
CA VAL A 80 22.34 -6.06 -0.27
C VAL A 80 21.54 -4.80 -0.59
N VAL A 81 20.97 -4.75 -1.78
CA VAL A 81 20.01 -3.72 -2.22
C VAL A 81 18.59 -4.27 -2.08
N ASN A 82 17.70 -3.49 -1.47
CA ASN A 82 16.27 -3.74 -1.43
C ASN A 82 15.57 -2.69 -2.31
N LEU A 83 15.11 -3.11 -3.47
CA LEU A 83 14.42 -2.28 -4.46
C LEU A 83 12.91 -2.37 -4.24
N GLN A 84 12.22 -1.23 -4.18
CA GLN A 84 10.77 -1.15 -4.07
C GLN A 84 10.20 -0.67 -5.41
N HIS A 85 9.80 -1.60 -6.27
CA HIS A 85 9.37 -1.28 -7.62
C HIS A 85 7.89 -0.92 -7.72
N GLU A 86 7.62 0.20 -8.38
CA GLU A 86 6.30 0.64 -8.88
C GLU A 86 6.52 1.32 -10.22
N PHE A 87 5.79 0.94 -11.28
CA PHE A 87 6.03 1.42 -12.64
C PHE A 87 6.16 2.94 -12.74
N GLY A 88 5.25 3.68 -12.11
CA GLY A 88 5.26 5.15 -12.12
C GLY A 88 6.46 5.82 -11.46
N LEU A 89 7.34 5.07 -10.79
CA LEU A 89 8.57 5.59 -10.18
C LEU A 89 9.82 5.36 -11.03
N TYR A 90 9.80 4.32 -11.87
CA TYR A 90 10.99 3.82 -12.58
C TYR A 90 10.88 3.94 -14.10
N GLY A 91 9.89 4.65 -14.56
CA GLY A 91 9.69 4.88 -15.98
C GLY A 91 8.64 5.95 -16.26
N ALA A 92 8.32 6.11 -17.52
CA ALA A 92 7.28 7.02 -18.01
C ALA A 92 6.41 6.32 -19.06
N TRP A 93 5.22 6.87 -19.28
CA TRP A 93 4.31 6.39 -20.30
C TRP A 93 4.40 7.32 -21.51
N LYS A 94 4.60 6.74 -22.68
CA LYS A 94 4.55 7.43 -23.98
C LYS A 94 3.64 6.62 -24.89
N ASP A 95 2.49 7.18 -25.28
CA ASP A 95 1.53 6.53 -26.18
C ASP A 95 1.22 5.08 -25.75
N ASP A 96 0.88 4.87 -24.48
CA ASP A 96 0.60 3.58 -23.85
C ASP A 96 1.79 2.58 -23.78
N VAL A 97 2.97 2.98 -24.20
CA VAL A 97 4.20 2.20 -24.05
C VAL A 97 4.93 2.65 -22.78
N PHE A 98 5.29 1.69 -21.94
CA PHE A 98 6.11 1.95 -20.76
C PHE A 98 7.58 2.09 -21.15
N ASP A 99 8.17 3.26 -20.90
CA ASP A 99 9.60 3.58 -21.10
C ASP A 99 10.34 3.30 -19.77
N ASP A 100 11.06 2.18 -19.71
CA ASP A 100 11.77 1.71 -18.51
C ASP A 100 13.09 2.45 -18.28
N HIS A 101 13.15 3.28 -17.25
CA HIS A 101 14.36 4.00 -16.84
C HIS A 101 15.24 3.21 -15.85
N LEU A 102 14.78 2.06 -15.37
CA LEU A 102 15.52 1.25 -14.38
C LEU A 102 16.59 0.38 -15.01
N ARG A 103 16.50 0.06 -16.30
CA ARG A 103 17.43 -0.84 -16.99
C ARG A 103 18.91 -0.47 -16.77
N PRO A 104 19.38 0.78 -16.90
CA PRO A 104 20.76 1.15 -16.64
C PRO A 104 21.22 0.88 -15.20
N PHE A 105 20.30 0.94 -14.22
CA PHE A 105 20.60 0.57 -12.83
C PHE A 105 20.81 -0.94 -12.69
N LEU A 106 19.94 -1.75 -13.30
CA LEU A 106 20.03 -3.21 -13.23
C LEU A 106 21.30 -3.73 -13.90
N ASP A 107 21.66 -3.16 -15.06
CA ASP A 107 22.85 -3.54 -15.83
C ASP A 107 24.16 -3.20 -15.10
N GLU A 108 24.18 -2.08 -14.36
CA GLU A 108 25.37 -1.61 -13.64
C GLU A 108 25.52 -2.23 -12.25
N LEU A 109 24.41 -2.58 -11.58
CA LEU A 109 24.42 -3.04 -10.18
C LEU A 109 25.12 -4.41 -10.07
N ARG A 110 26.08 -4.52 -9.13
CA ARG A 110 26.81 -5.76 -8.81
C ARG A 110 26.51 -6.27 -7.41
N VAL A 111 25.94 -5.41 -6.56
CA VAL A 111 25.48 -5.80 -5.22
C VAL A 111 24.27 -6.72 -5.34
N PRO A 112 24.12 -7.78 -4.53
CA PRO A 112 22.92 -8.61 -4.50
C PRO A 112 21.64 -7.80 -4.37
N LEU A 113 20.60 -8.19 -5.11
CA LEU A 113 19.35 -7.44 -5.25
C LEU A 113 18.16 -8.27 -4.78
N VAL A 114 17.40 -7.75 -3.82
CA VAL A 114 16.05 -8.18 -3.48
C VAL A 114 15.07 -7.14 -4.02
N ALA A 115 14.18 -7.54 -4.92
CA ALA A 115 13.22 -6.63 -5.55
C ALA A 115 11.80 -6.94 -5.08
N THR A 116 11.12 -5.96 -4.50
CA THR A 116 9.70 -6.02 -4.13
C THR A 116 8.85 -5.35 -5.21
N LEU A 117 7.89 -6.07 -5.77
CA LEU A 117 6.97 -5.58 -6.79
C LEU A 117 5.65 -5.15 -6.16
N HIS A 118 5.32 -3.86 -6.23
CA HIS A 118 4.10 -3.30 -5.65
C HIS A 118 2.89 -3.38 -6.58
N SER A 119 3.14 -3.44 -7.89
CA SER A 119 2.08 -3.60 -8.90
C SER A 119 2.48 -4.63 -9.96
N LEU A 120 1.51 -5.45 -10.34
CA LEU A 120 1.60 -6.44 -11.42
C LEU A 120 0.25 -6.48 -12.13
N PRO A 121 -0.03 -5.57 -13.07
CA PRO A 121 -1.27 -5.61 -13.84
C PRO A 121 -1.49 -6.97 -14.48
N PRO A 122 -2.72 -7.52 -14.45
CA PRO A 122 -3.00 -8.85 -15.00
C PRO A 122 -2.95 -8.88 -16.54
N GLU A 123 -3.05 -7.72 -17.18
CA GLU A 123 -2.91 -7.54 -18.62
C GLU A 123 -1.76 -6.57 -18.92
N PRO A 124 -0.50 -6.98 -18.72
CA PRO A 124 0.64 -6.12 -18.96
C PRO A 124 0.88 -5.92 -20.45
N SER A 125 1.33 -4.72 -20.84
CA SER A 125 1.92 -4.49 -22.16
C SER A 125 3.25 -5.26 -22.31
N ASP A 126 3.75 -5.41 -23.53
CA ASP A 126 5.04 -6.07 -23.75
C ASP A 126 6.18 -5.33 -23.05
N SER A 127 6.16 -4.00 -23.08
CA SER A 127 7.17 -3.16 -22.40
C SER A 127 7.13 -3.35 -20.86
N MET A 128 5.96 -3.52 -20.27
CA MET A 128 5.84 -3.84 -18.84
C MET A 128 6.35 -5.24 -18.52
N ARG A 129 6.07 -6.24 -19.38
CA ARG A 129 6.61 -7.59 -19.23
C ARG A 129 8.13 -7.57 -19.26
N ASP A 130 8.71 -6.84 -20.22
CA ASP A 130 10.16 -6.77 -20.40
C ASP A 130 10.84 -6.07 -19.21
N ALA A 131 10.24 -5.00 -18.65
CA ALA A 131 10.74 -4.36 -17.46
C ALA A 131 10.74 -5.31 -16.24
N ILE A 132 9.64 -6.03 -15.99
CA ILE A 132 9.55 -6.99 -14.88
C ILE A 132 10.50 -8.19 -15.10
N ARG A 133 10.62 -8.70 -16.32
CA ARG A 133 11.60 -9.76 -16.66
C ARG A 133 13.04 -9.31 -16.41
N ALA A 134 13.37 -8.06 -16.73
CA ALA A 134 14.68 -7.50 -16.45
C ALA A 134 14.97 -7.46 -14.95
N ILE A 135 14.00 -7.01 -14.14
CA ILE A 135 14.13 -7.02 -12.69
C ILE A 135 14.29 -8.45 -12.17
N ALA A 136 13.43 -9.37 -12.60
CA ALA A 136 13.48 -10.76 -12.15
C ALA A 136 14.74 -11.50 -12.59
N GLY A 137 15.29 -11.17 -13.77
CA GLY A 137 16.55 -11.73 -14.28
C GLY A 137 17.78 -11.20 -13.54
N ARG A 138 17.70 -10.01 -12.91
CA ARG A 138 18.80 -9.42 -12.15
C ARG A 138 18.70 -9.68 -10.63
N ALA A 139 17.50 -9.78 -10.11
CA ALA A 139 17.27 -9.97 -8.68
C ALA A 139 17.58 -11.42 -8.27
N GLU A 140 18.28 -11.59 -7.16
CA GLU A 140 18.45 -12.88 -6.48
C GLU A 140 17.12 -13.39 -5.96
N VAL A 141 16.26 -12.47 -5.49
CA VAL A 141 14.91 -12.79 -5.04
C VAL A 141 13.93 -11.68 -5.43
N VAL A 142 12.81 -12.10 -5.99
CA VAL A 142 11.64 -11.24 -6.19
C VAL A 142 10.65 -11.48 -5.06
N VAL A 143 10.18 -10.39 -4.46
CA VAL A 143 9.15 -10.38 -3.42
C VAL A 143 7.86 -9.83 -4.01
N VAL A 144 6.75 -10.49 -3.72
CA VAL A 144 5.38 -10.02 -4.01
C VAL A 144 4.54 -10.06 -2.75
N MET A 145 3.41 -9.36 -2.72
CA MET A 145 2.62 -9.16 -1.49
C MET A 145 1.37 -10.04 -1.39
N ALA A 146 1.10 -10.84 -2.43
CA ALA A 146 -0.07 -11.72 -2.52
C ALA A 146 0.26 -12.98 -3.32
N GLN A 147 -0.42 -14.10 -3.03
CA GLN A 147 -0.28 -15.35 -3.79
C GLN A 147 -0.74 -15.16 -5.24
N LEU A 148 -1.78 -14.34 -5.45
CA LEU A 148 -2.25 -14.01 -6.78
C LEU A 148 -1.15 -13.27 -7.58
N ALA A 149 -0.42 -12.35 -6.95
CA ALA A 149 0.70 -11.66 -7.59
C ALA A 149 1.80 -12.65 -8.02
N ALA A 150 2.07 -13.69 -7.21
CA ALA A 150 3.00 -14.75 -7.56
C ALA A 150 2.54 -15.55 -8.79
N ARG A 151 1.24 -15.87 -8.88
CA ARG A 151 0.66 -16.53 -10.06
C ARG A 151 0.75 -15.65 -11.31
N LEU A 152 0.35 -14.37 -11.19
CA LEU A 152 0.43 -13.41 -12.31
C LEU A 152 1.86 -13.27 -12.84
N LEU A 153 2.85 -13.22 -11.95
CA LEU A 153 4.26 -13.11 -12.33
C LEU A 153 4.69 -14.29 -13.23
N ALA A 154 4.28 -15.49 -12.91
CA ALA A 154 4.55 -16.67 -13.74
C ALA A 154 3.73 -16.69 -15.04
N GLU A 155 2.42 -16.51 -14.95
CA GLU A 155 1.47 -16.73 -16.05
C GLU A 155 1.44 -15.57 -17.06
N ARG A 156 1.55 -14.33 -16.60
CA ARG A 156 1.38 -13.12 -17.43
C ARG A 156 2.70 -12.45 -17.80
N TYR A 157 3.70 -12.57 -16.93
CA TYR A 157 5.02 -11.99 -17.17
C TYR A 157 6.05 -13.01 -17.64
N GLY A 158 5.75 -14.30 -17.55
CA GLY A 158 6.64 -15.37 -17.99
C GLY A 158 7.92 -15.48 -17.17
N VAL A 159 7.86 -15.12 -15.90
CA VAL A 159 9.00 -15.23 -14.95
C VAL A 159 8.97 -16.63 -14.35
N ALA A 160 9.98 -17.44 -14.64
CA ALA A 160 10.06 -18.83 -14.17
C ALA A 160 10.48 -18.96 -12.69
N THR A 161 11.22 -17.98 -12.18
CA THR A 161 11.66 -17.97 -10.77
C THR A 161 10.48 -17.73 -9.85
N ARG A 162 10.28 -18.63 -8.88
CA ARG A 162 9.20 -18.51 -7.90
C ARG A 162 9.49 -17.35 -6.96
N PRO A 163 8.61 -16.33 -6.86
CA PRO A 163 8.80 -15.23 -5.94
C PRO A 163 8.53 -15.68 -4.49
N VAL A 164 9.10 -14.94 -3.55
CA VAL A 164 8.74 -15.04 -2.12
C VAL A 164 7.52 -14.15 -1.87
N VAL A 165 6.52 -14.67 -1.19
CA VAL A 165 5.34 -13.91 -0.80
C VAL A 165 5.53 -13.39 0.62
N ILE A 166 5.66 -12.06 0.75
CA ILE A 166 5.67 -11.35 2.04
C ILE A 166 4.50 -10.37 2.01
N PRO A 167 3.50 -10.49 2.89
CA PRO A 167 2.32 -9.64 2.84
C PRO A 167 2.66 -8.16 3.04
N HIS A 168 1.77 -7.28 2.57
CA HIS A 168 1.92 -5.84 2.83
C HIS A 168 1.93 -5.58 4.33
N GLY A 169 3.05 -5.04 4.83
CA GLY A 169 3.22 -4.72 6.24
C GLY A 169 2.20 -3.71 6.75
N MET A 170 1.81 -3.88 8.00
CA MET A 170 0.89 -3.00 8.69
C MET A 170 1.28 -2.84 10.16
N PRO A 171 0.89 -1.76 10.85
CA PRO A 171 1.19 -1.63 12.25
C PRO A 171 0.54 -2.75 13.07
N ALA A 172 1.21 -3.18 14.14
CA ALA A 172 0.60 -4.03 15.16
C ALA A 172 -0.43 -3.19 15.94
N ILE A 173 -1.71 -3.49 15.75
CA ILE A 173 -2.81 -2.69 16.30
C ILE A 173 -3.49 -3.45 17.45
N ALA A 174 -3.49 -2.85 18.65
CA ALA A 174 -4.28 -3.38 19.77
C ALA A 174 -5.76 -3.03 19.60
N ARG A 175 -6.64 -4.02 19.53
CA ARG A 175 -8.09 -3.85 19.38
C ARG A 175 -8.74 -3.34 20.66
N SER A 176 -8.60 -2.05 20.97
CA SER A 176 -9.16 -1.48 22.18
C SER A 176 -9.57 -0.02 22.00
N GLY A 177 -10.42 0.47 22.90
CA GLY A 177 -10.68 1.90 23.02
C GLY A 177 -11.70 2.48 22.03
N ARG A 178 -12.50 1.69 21.29
CA ARG A 178 -13.48 2.18 20.31
C ARG A 178 -14.36 3.32 20.85
N HIS A 179 -14.96 3.15 22.01
CA HIS A 179 -15.83 4.18 22.62
C HIS A 179 -15.05 5.44 23.01
N ARG A 180 -13.84 5.28 23.55
CA ARG A 180 -12.97 6.43 23.88
C ARG A 180 -12.60 7.20 22.64
N LEU A 181 -12.18 6.51 21.57
CA LEU A 181 -11.78 7.13 20.31
C LEU A 181 -12.96 7.84 19.62
N LYS A 182 -14.16 7.24 19.65
CA LYS A 182 -15.37 7.92 19.16
C LYS A 182 -15.63 9.24 19.90
N ARG A 183 -15.43 9.29 21.22
CA ARG A 183 -15.54 10.56 21.98
C ARG A 183 -14.46 11.56 21.57
N GLN A 184 -13.20 11.13 21.43
CA GLN A 184 -12.09 12.00 21.04
C GLN A 184 -12.28 12.59 19.63
N LEU A 185 -12.88 11.83 18.73
CA LEU A 185 -13.17 12.24 17.35
C LEU A 185 -14.50 12.99 17.20
N GLY A 186 -15.24 13.26 18.31
CA GLY A 186 -16.51 13.97 18.26
C GLY A 186 -17.68 13.21 17.65
N ILE A 187 -17.57 11.87 17.56
CA ILE A 187 -18.58 10.96 16.97
C ILE A 187 -19.15 9.97 17.99
N ALA A 188 -19.20 10.36 19.26
CA ALA A 188 -19.81 9.55 20.29
C ALA A 188 -21.28 9.23 19.98
N GLY A 189 -21.71 8.01 20.27
CA GLY A 189 -23.09 7.56 19.98
C GLY A 189 -23.38 7.23 18.51
N ARG A 190 -22.44 7.51 17.59
CA ARG A 190 -22.63 7.18 16.17
C ARG A 190 -22.19 5.75 15.85
N THR A 191 -22.89 5.12 14.93
CA THR A 191 -22.41 3.91 14.23
C THR A 191 -21.57 4.37 13.05
N VAL A 192 -20.29 4.02 13.03
CA VAL A 192 -19.31 4.60 12.12
C VAL A 192 -18.95 3.62 11.00
N ILE A 193 -19.25 4.01 9.79
CA ILE A 193 -18.74 3.40 8.56
C ILE A 193 -17.59 4.27 8.07
N SER A 194 -16.48 3.72 7.61
CA SER A 194 -15.37 4.53 7.12
C SER A 194 -14.68 3.96 5.90
N THR A 195 -14.11 4.87 5.10
CA THR A 195 -13.08 4.61 4.09
C THR A 195 -11.93 5.56 4.34
N PHE A 196 -10.69 5.07 4.38
CA PHE A 196 -9.54 5.96 4.48
C PHE A 196 -8.59 5.83 3.28
N GLY A 197 -7.81 6.87 3.04
CA GLY A 197 -6.80 6.96 2.00
C GLY A 197 -6.91 8.24 1.19
N LEU A 198 -6.02 8.44 0.24
CA LEU A 198 -6.07 9.60 -0.66
C LEU A 198 -7.35 9.53 -1.50
N VAL A 199 -8.12 10.62 -1.48
CA VAL A 199 -9.39 10.72 -2.21
C VAL A 199 -9.11 10.86 -3.71
N ASP A 200 -9.69 9.94 -4.49
CA ASP A 200 -9.46 9.76 -5.92
C ASP A 200 -10.69 9.06 -6.53
N PRO A 201 -11.13 9.38 -7.76
CA PRO A 201 -12.29 8.75 -8.40
C PRO A 201 -12.24 7.21 -8.45
N ARG A 202 -11.04 6.62 -8.55
CA ARG A 202 -10.86 5.16 -8.52
C ARG A 202 -11.30 4.51 -7.20
N LYS A 203 -11.53 5.33 -6.15
CA LYS A 203 -12.01 4.85 -4.85
C LYS A 203 -13.51 4.60 -4.80
N GLY A 204 -14.30 5.08 -5.78
CA GLY A 204 -15.73 4.80 -5.87
C GLY A 204 -16.54 5.28 -4.66
N LEU A 205 -16.11 6.35 -4.00
CA LEU A 205 -16.71 6.85 -2.75
C LEU A 205 -18.17 7.29 -2.97
N GLU A 206 -18.50 7.72 -4.18
CA GLU A 206 -19.84 8.09 -4.60
C GLU A 206 -20.86 6.95 -4.41
N TYR A 207 -20.48 5.70 -4.67
CA TYR A 207 -21.38 4.55 -4.51
C TYR A 207 -21.68 4.25 -3.05
N MET A 208 -20.72 4.50 -2.16
CA MET A 208 -20.98 4.35 -0.72
C MET A 208 -21.85 5.51 -0.20
N ILE A 209 -21.69 6.73 -0.71
CA ILE A 209 -22.60 7.85 -0.40
C ILE A 209 -24.02 7.53 -0.88
N GLU A 210 -24.17 6.95 -2.07
CA GLU A 210 -25.46 6.52 -2.62
C GLU A 210 -26.11 5.35 -1.85
N ALA A 211 -25.31 4.55 -1.15
CA ALA A 211 -25.80 3.48 -0.28
C ALA A 211 -26.34 4.00 1.07
N MET A 212 -25.93 5.21 1.50
CA MET A 212 -26.25 5.73 2.83
C MET A 212 -27.74 5.95 3.10
N PRO A 213 -28.61 6.40 2.16
CA PRO A 213 -30.04 6.58 2.44
C PRO A 213 -30.69 5.32 3.00
N GLU A 214 -30.48 4.16 2.38
CA GLU A 214 -31.04 2.87 2.82
C GLU A 214 -30.46 2.45 4.20
N ILE A 215 -29.17 2.73 4.44
CA ILE A 215 -28.53 2.42 5.72
C ILE A 215 -29.08 3.30 6.83
N VAL A 216 -29.23 4.60 6.59
CA VAL A 216 -29.71 5.58 7.58
C VAL A 216 -31.18 5.33 7.95
N GLU A 217 -32.01 4.91 7.00
CA GLU A 217 -33.40 4.54 7.25
C GLU A 217 -33.49 3.45 8.34
N ARG A 218 -32.61 2.46 8.33
CA ARG A 218 -32.59 1.36 9.33
C ARG A 218 -31.75 1.67 10.56
N PHE A 219 -30.68 2.43 10.40
CA PHE A 219 -29.71 2.81 11.43
C PHE A 219 -29.49 4.32 11.46
N PRO A 220 -30.42 5.13 12.03
CA PRO A 220 -30.33 6.58 12.01
C PRO A 220 -29.08 7.18 12.70
N SER A 221 -28.40 6.41 13.52
CA SER A 221 -27.12 6.81 14.14
C SER A 221 -25.93 6.68 13.22
N CYS A 222 -26.07 6.09 12.02
CA CYS A 222 -24.95 5.87 11.11
C CYS A 222 -24.36 7.17 10.58
N ILE A 223 -23.03 7.18 10.48
CA ILE A 223 -22.25 8.18 9.76
C ILE A 223 -21.20 7.48 8.90
N TYR A 224 -21.05 7.92 7.64
CA TYR A 224 -19.96 7.51 6.77
C TYR A 224 -18.86 8.55 6.80
N LEU A 225 -17.66 8.16 7.20
CA LEU A 225 -16.48 9.02 7.26
C LEU A 225 -15.53 8.73 6.08
N ILE A 226 -15.31 9.74 5.26
CA ILE A 226 -14.31 9.73 4.19
C ILE A 226 -13.07 10.41 4.75
N VAL A 227 -12.03 9.61 5.02
CA VAL A 227 -10.86 10.03 5.80
C VAL A 227 -9.63 10.09 4.91
N GLY A 228 -9.15 11.31 4.63
CA GLY A 228 -7.96 11.59 3.83
C GLY A 228 -8.10 12.78 2.91
N GLN A 229 -6.95 13.37 2.55
CA GLN A 229 -6.90 14.47 1.59
C GLN A 229 -7.06 13.97 0.15
N THR A 230 -7.33 14.89 -0.77
CA THR A 230 -7.33 14.61 -2.21
C THR A 230 -5.94 14.17 -2.68
N HIS A 231 -5.88 13.19 -3.60
CA HIS A 231 -4.62 12.69 -4.14
C HIS A 231 -3.78 13.84 -4.71
N PRO A 232 -2.49 13.98 -4.35
CA PRO A 232 -1.68 15.15 -4.74
C PRO A 232 -1.61 15.41 -6.23
N GLU A 233 -1.60 14.36 -7.04
CA GLU A 233 -1.58 14.48 -8.50
C GLU A 233 -2.93 14.98 -9.03
N LEU A 234 -4.04 14.44 -8.50
CA LEU A 234 -5.37 14.90 -8.83
C LEU A 234 -5.57 16.37 -8.40
N LEU A 235 -5.06 16.73 -7.21
CA LEU A 235 -5.11 18.11 -6.71
C LEU A 235 -4.38 19.07 -7.66
N ARG A 236 -3.25 18.65 -8.24
CA ARG A 236 -2.50 19.47 -9.22
C ARG A 236 -3.20 19.59 -10.57
N SER A 237 -3.83 18.51 -11.06
CA SER A 237 -4.43 18.47 -12.40
C SER A 237 -5.87 18.94 -12.46
N ALA A 238 -6.67 18.69 -11.43
CA ALA A 238 -8.11 18.96 -11.40
C ALA A 238 -8.60 19.65 -10.11
N GLY A 239 -7.67 20.02 -9.21
CA GLY A 239 -8.04 20.62 -7.93
C GLY A 239 -8.90 19.69 -7.06
N GLU A 240 -9.87 20.27 -6.38
CA GLU A 240 -10.83 19.56 -5.51
C GLU A 240 -12.12 19.14 -6.24
N ALA A 241 -12.12 19.07 -7.58
CA ALA A 241 -13.33 18.83 -8.38
C ALA A 241 -14.09 17.57 -7.93
N TYR A 242 -13.39 16.43 -7.78
CA TYR A 242 -14.02 15.19 -7.34
C TYR A 242 -14.57 15.27 -5.90
N ARG A 243 -13.82 15.88 -4.96
CA ARG A 243 -14.33 16.08 -3.59
C ARG A 243 -15.57 16.96 -3.59
N ASN A 244 -15.57 18.05 -4.36
CA ASN A 244 -16.72 18.95 -4.46
C ASN A 244 -17.95 18.22 -5.06
N GLU A 245 -17.75 17.31 -6.02
CA GLU A 245 -18.80 16.43 -6.54
C GLU A 245 -19.38 15.53 -5.44
N LEU A 246 -18.53 14.91 -4.62
CA LEU A 246 -18.98 14.10 -3.48
C LEU A 246 -19.80 14.94 -2.48
N VAL A 247 -19.35 16.15 -2.15
CA VAL A 247 -20.08 17.08 -1.25
C VAL A 247 -21.42 17.46 -1.85
N ALA A 248 -21.49 17.80 -3.14
CA ALA A 248 -22.74 18.11 -3.82
C ALA A 248 -23.71 16.92 -3.80
N ARG A 249 -23.20 15.69 -3.92
CA ARG A 249 -23.99 14.45 -3.81
C ARG A 249 -24.58 14.26 -2.42
N VAL A 250 -23.79 14.49 -1.39
CA VAL A 250 -24.23 14.47 0.02
C VAL A 250 -25.37 15.48 0.25
N THR A 251 -25.22 16.71 -0.25
CA THR A 251 -26.24 17.75 -0.13
C THR A 251 -27.53 17.36 -0.86
N ARG A 252 -27.43 16.86 -2.11
CA ARG A 252 -28.59 16.45 -2.91
C ARG A 252 -29.38 15.30 -2.27
N LEU A 253 -28.69 14.38 -1.57
CA LEU A 253 -29.32 13.25 -0.88
C LEU A 253 -29.77 13.58 0.55
N GLY A 254 -29.59 14.81 1.04
CA GLY A 254 -29.96 15.20 2.40
C GLY A 254 -29.12 14.52 3.51
N LEU A 255 -27.87 14.12 3.19
CA LEU A 255 -27.02 13.33 4.07
C LEU A 255 -26.02 14.15 4.89
N GLY A 256 -26.26 15.46 5.08
CA GLY A 256 -25.33 16.36 5.77
C GLY A 256 -24.88 15.87 7.17
N ASP A 257 -25.81 15.26 7.93
CA ASP A 257 -25.54 14.72 9.27
C ASP A 257 -25.00 13.27 9.23
N HIS A 258 -24.93 12.64 8.06
CA HIS A 258 -24.64 11.22 7.89
C HIS A 258 -23.39 10.94 7.05
N VAL A 259 -22.75 11.95 6.46
CA VAL A 259 -21.49 11.83 5.73
C VAL A 259 -20.53 12.94 6.16
N GLY A 260 -19.37 12.54 6.64
CA GLY A 260 -18.32 13.46 7.09
C GLY A 260 -17.03 13.31 6.26
N PHE A 261 -16.33 14.42 6.07
CA PHE A 261 -15.04 14.48 5.36
C PHE A 261 -13.95 14.93 6.32
N VAL A 262 -12.88 14.13 6.42
CA VAL A 262 -11.64 14.47 7.12
C VAL A 262 -10.58 14.79 6.08
N ASN A 263 -10.54 16.06 5.61
CA ASN A 263 -9.65 16.49 4.52
C ASN A 263 -8.26 16.88 5.02
N GLN A 264 -7.49 15.89 5.46
CA GLN A 264 -6.09 16.10 5.89
C GLN A 264 -5.24 14.87 5.60
N TYR A 265 -3.92 15.06 5.51
CA TYR A 265 -2.95 13.96 5.45
C TYR A 265 -2.70 13.49 6.88
N LEU A 266 -3.19 12.29 7.18
CA LEU A 266 -3.13 11.71 8.52
C LEU A 266 -1.79 11.02 8.77
N THR A 267 -1.33 11.11 10.00
CA THR A 267 -0.27 10.24 10.52
C THR A 267 -0.77 8.80 10.64
N GLN A 268 0.15 7.84 10.72
CA GLN A 268 -0.19 6.43 10.93
C GLN A 268 -1.06 6.23 12.18
N ARG A 269 -0.77 6.95 13.28
CA ARG A 269 -1.54 6.89 14.51
C ARG A 269 -2.98 7.36 14.31
N GLU A 270 -3.17 8.49 13.65
CA GLU A 270 -4.51 9.02 13.37
C GLU A 270 -5.32 8.09 12.47
N ILE A 271 -4.68 7.46 11.47
CA ILE A 271 -5.32 6.43 10.64
C ILE A 271 -5.81 5.25 11.52
N VAL A 272 -4.95 4.76 12.42
CA VAL A 272 -5.30 3.68 13.34
C VAL A 272 -6.43 4.11 14.28
N ASP A 273 -6.40 5.32 14.82
CA ASP A 273 -7.44 5.83 15.71
C ASP A 273 -8.81 5.90 15.00
N HIS A 274 -8.85 6.38 13.73
CA HIS A 274 -10.06 6.36 12.91
C HIS A 274 -10.56 4.94 12.61
N LEU A 275 -9.65 4.02 12.26
CA LEU A 275 -10.00 2.62 12.03
C LEU A 275 -10.59 1.98 13.29
N LEU A 276 -9.94 2.14 14.45
CA LEU A 276 -10.43 1.59 15.71
C LEU A 276 -11.76 2.19 16.12
N ALA A 277 -12.04 3.46 15.82
CA ALA A 277 -13.34 4.10 16.04
C ALA A 277 -14.43 3.59 15.10
N SER A 278 -14.07 2.97 13.97
CA SER A 278 -15.02 2.50 12.96
C SER A 278 -15.69 1.17 13.37
N ASP A 279 -16.97 1.01 13.03
CA ASP A 279 -17.75 -0.22 13.22
C ASP A 279 -17.71 -1.11 11.99
N VAL A 280 -17.71 -0.50 10.79
CA VAL A 280 -17.57 -1.17 9.49
C VAL A 280 -16.58 -0.37 8.65
N TYR A 281 -15.69 -1.06 7.97
CA TYR A 281 -14.77 -0.45 7.00
C TYR A 281 -15.19 -0.82 5.58
N VAL A 282 -15.18 0.15 4.66
CA VAL A 282 -15.63 -0.06 3.28
C VAL A 282 -14.54 0.32 2.29
N THR A 283 -14.30 -0.52 1.29
CA THR A 283 -13.44 -0.21 0.14
C THR A 283 -14.22 -0.39 -1.16
N PRO A 284 -14.98 0.64 -1.62
CA PRO A 284 -15.82 0.55 -2.80
C PRO A 284 -15.04 0.82 -4.10
N TYR A 285 -13.78 0.37 -4.14
CA TYR A 285 -12.80 0.68 -5.19
C TYR A 285 -13.25 0.19 -6.56
N LEU A 286 -12.84 0.90 -7.63
CA LEU A 286 -13.30 0.67 -8.99
C LEU A 286 -12.30 -0.04 -9.89
N ASP A 287 -11.03 -0.13 -9.48
CA ASP A 287 -10.01 -0.84 -10.24
C ASP A 287 -10.02 -2.34 -9.90
N PRO A 288 -10.54 -3.21 -10.80
CA PRO A 288 -10.59 -4.64 -10.56
C PRO A 288 -9.19 -5.26 -10.46
N ASN A 289 -8.19 -4.63 -11.06
CA ASN A 289 -6.84 -5.14 -11.21
C ASN A 289 -5.90 -4.77 -10.07
N GLN A 290 -6.40 -4.11 -9.04
CA GLN A 290 -5.58 -3.72 -7.90
C GLN A 290 -5.13 -4.95 -7.10
N ILE A 291 -3.83 -5.30 -7.20
CA ILE A 291 -3.24 -6.50 -6.54
C ILE A 291 -2.67 -6.21 -5.15
N THR A 292 -2.59 -4.96 -4.74
CA THR A 292 -2.11 -4.54 -3.42
C THR A 292 -2.91 -3.35 -2.92
N SER A 293 -3.36 -3.40 -1.66
CA SER A 293 -4.07 -2.31 -1.00
C SER A 293 -3.59 -2.16 0.44
N GLY A 294 -2.77 -1.15 0.68
CA GLY A 294 -2.31 -0.83 2.05
C GLY A 294 -3.47 -0.48 2.98
N THR A 295 -4.51 0.21 2.47
CA THR A 295 -5.69 0.57 3.25
C THR A 295 -6.50 -0.65 3.70
N LEU A 296 -6.61 -1.67 2.85
CA LEU A 296 -7.24 -2.94 3.20
C LEU A 296 -6.39 -3.71 4.23
N ALA A 297 -5.06 -3.73 4.07
CA ALA A 297 -4.15 -4.35 5.02
C ALA A 297 -4.30 -3.73 6.42
N TYR A 298 -4.34 -2.40 6.53
CA TYR A 298 -4.60 -1.71 7.80
C TYR A 298 -5.95 -2.05 8.42
N ALA A 299 -7.02 -2.16 7.61
CA ALA A 299 -8.35 -2.53 8.11
C ALA A 299 -8.38 -3.96 8.65
N LEU A 300 -7.73 -4.90 7.96
CA LEU A 300 -7.56 -6.29 8.43
C LEU A 300 -6.78 -6.33 9.74
N GLY A 301 -5.68 -5.59 9.85
CA GLY A 301 -4.89 -5.53 11.06
C GLY A 301 -5.57 -4.83 12.23
N ALA A 302 -6.45 -3.89 11.95
CA ALA A 302 -7.31 -3.31 12.97
C ALA A 302 -8.49 -4.25 13.35
N GLY A 303 -8.61 -5.42 12.70
CA GLY A 303 -9.69 -6.37 12.89
C GLY A 303 -11.04 -5.73 12.64
N LYS A 304 -11.22 -5.11 11.48
CA LYS A 304 -12.48 -4.48 11.09
C LYS A 304 -13.38 -5.49 10.39
N ALA A 305 -14.69 -5.34 10.58
CA ALA A 305 -15.67 -5.91 9.67
C ALA A 305 -15.59 -5.12 8.35
N ILE A 306 -15.40 -5.83 7.23
CA ILE A 306 -15.04 -5.20 5.95
C ILE A 306 -16.08 -5.53 4.88
N VAL A 307 -16.53 -4.50 4.14
CA VAL A 307 -17.26 -4.64 2.88
C VAL A 307 -16.41 -4.07 1.76
N SER A 308 -16.17 -4.83 0.71
CA SER A 308 -15.25 -4.45 -0.38
C SER A 308 -15.79 -4.85 -1.74
N THR A 309 -15.47 -4.07 -2.76
CA THR A 309 -15.61 -4.54 -4.14
C THR A 309 -14.59 -5.64 -4.43
N ARG A 310 -14.85 -6.43 -5.51
CA ARG A 310 -14.11 -7.66 -5.86
C ARG A 310 -12.81 -7.37 -6.62
N TYR A 311 -11.99 -6.41 -6.18
CA TYR A 311 -10.66 -6.25 -6.78
C TYR A 311 -9.71 -7.37 -6.31
N LEU A 312 -8.67 -7.65 -7.07
CA LEU A 312 -7.83 -8.84 -6.92
C LEU A 312 -7.29 -9.04 -5.50
N HIS A 313 -6.76 -8.01 -4.86
CA HIS A 313 -6.29 -8.11 -3.46
C HIS A 313 -7.44 -8.41 -2.49
N ALA A 314 -8.61 -7.79 -2.68
CA ALA A 314 -9.76 -8.02 -1.80
C ALA A 314 -10.27 -9.46 -1.90
N ILE A 315 -10.29 -10.06 -3.10
CA ILE A 315 -10.69 -11.46 -3.29
C ILE A 315 -9.80 -12.40 -2.46
N GLU A 316 -8.49 -12.20 -2.46
CA GLU A 316 -7.56 -13.03 -1.69
C GLU A 316 -7.61 -12.70 -0.18
N ALA A 317 -7.52 -11.44 0.17
CA ALA A 317 -7.39 -11.00 1.55
C ALA A 317 -8.69 -11.19 2.38
N LEU A 318 -9.86 -11.11 1.73
CA LEU A 318 -11.17 -11.26 2.38
C LEU A 318 -11.78 -12.66 2.24
N ALA A 319 -11.06 -13.63 1.67
CA ALA A 319 -11.46 -15.02 1.68
C ALA A 319 -11.71 -15.53 3.13
N ASP A 320 -12.29 -16.71 3.26
CA ASP A 320 -12.55 -17.37 4.57
C ASP A 320 -13.35 -16.50 5.55
N ASP A 321 -14.35 -15.79 5.05
CA ASP A 321 -15.24 -14.89 5.81
C ASP A 321 -14.51 -13.76 6.57
N ARG A 322 -13.37 -13.30 6.06
CA ARG A 322 -12.67 -12.11 6.59
C ARG A 322 -13.28 -10.78 6.15
N GLY A 323 -14.24 -10.82 5.20
CA GLY A 323 -14.99 -9.68 4.72
C GLY A 323 -16.11 -10.07 3.76
N LEU A 324 -16.96 -9.13 3.39
CA LEU A 324 -18.00 -9.28 2.37
C LEU A 324 -17.54 -8.66 1.05
N LEU A 325 -17.69 -9.44 -0.03
CA LEU A 325 -17.37 -8.98 -1.38
C LEU A 325 -18.66 -8.61 -2.12
N VAL A 326 -18.66 -7.41 -2.71
CA VAL A 326 -19.77 -6.84 -3.51
C VAL A 326 -19.31 -6.51 -4.92
N ASP A 327 -20.25 -6.32 -5.83
CA ASP A 327 -19.93 -5.95 -7.20
C ASP A 327 -19.52 -4.48 -7.33
N PHE A 328 -18.73 -4.19 -8.35
CA PHE A 328 -18.32 -2.82 -8.65
C PHE A 328 -19.52 -1.95 -8.98
N ARG A 329 -19.47 -0.67 -8.57
CA ARG A 329 -20.48 0.34 -8.85
C ARG A 329 -21.90 -0.02 -8.37
N SER A 330 -22.04 -0.82 -7.33
CA SER A 330 -23.33 -1.24 -6.77
C SER A 330 -23.56 -0.67 -5.38
N ALA A 331 -24.22 0.49 -5.33
CA ALA A 331 -24.66 1.10 -4.07
C ALA A 331 -25.60 0.18 -3.27
N ALA A 332 -26.50 -0.53 -3.96
CA ALA A 332 -27.43 -1.46 -3.33
C ALA A 332 -26.71 -2.63 -2.62
N GLN A 333 -25.68 -3.22 -3.26
CA GLN A 333 -24.94 -4.30 -2.60
C GLN A 333 -24.04 -3.77 -1.48
N LEU A 334 -23.49 -2.56 -1.58
CA LEU A 334 -22.79 -1.90 -0.49
C LEU A 334 -23.73 -1.68 0.71
N ALA A 335 -24.93 -1.17 0.48
CA ALA A 335 -25.94 -1.01 1.53
C ALA A 335 -26.28 -2.36 2.16
N THR A 336 -26.60 -3.37 1.36
CA THR A 336 -26.91 -4.73 1.85
C THR A 336 -25.76 -5.29 2.68
N GLY A 337 -24.51 -5.19 2.23
CA GLY A 337 -23.33 -5.69 2.94
C GLY A 337 -23.15 -5.02 4.30
N VAL A 338 -23.30 -3.70 4.37
CA VAL A 338 -23.22 -2.95 5.62
C VAL A 338 -24.37 -3.32 6.55
N LEU A 339 -25.59 -3.38 6.03
CA LEU A 339 -26.80 -3.71 6.82
C LEU A 339 -26.72 -5.12 7.43
N VAL A 340 -26.21 -6.11 6.68
CA VAL A 340 -25.97 -7.47 7.17
C VAL A 340 -25.05 -7.44 8.40
N LEU A 341 -23.94 -6.69 8.33
CA LEU A 341 -22.98 -6.61 9.44
C LEU A 341 -23.52 -5.82 10.64
N LEU A 342 -24.33 -4.80 10.41
CA LEU A 342 -24.92 -4.00 11.50
C LEU A 342 -26.09 -4.72 12.19
N SER A 343 -26.81 -5.57 11.44
CA SER A 343 -27.97 -6.31 11.96
C SER A 343 -27.59 -7.61 12.67
N ASP A 344 -26.37 -8.13 12.44
CA ASP A 344 -25.87 -9.37 13.06
C ASP A 344 -24.53 -9.11 13.78
N PRO A 345 -24.57 -8.70 15.06
CA PRO A 345 -23.37 -8.44 15.84
C PRO A 345 -22.46 -9.66 16.00
N ALA A 346 -23.02 -10.88 16.07
CA ALA A 346 -22.23 -12.10 16.24
C ALA A 346 -21.40 -12.41 14.97
N ARG A 347 -22.04 -12.32 13.80
CA ARG A 347 -21.36 -12.46 12.51
C ARG A 347 -20.28 -11.40 12.32
N LYS A 348 -20.58 -10.15 12.68
CA LYS A 348 -19.63 -9.05 12.60
C LYS A 348 -18.42 -9.29 13.49
N GLU A 349 -18.61 -9.73 14.74
CA GLU A 349 -17.52 -10.02 15.69
C GLU A 349 -16.65 -11.18 15.20
N GLU A 350 -17.23 -12.24 14.67
CA GLU A 350 -16.50 -13.37 14.09
C GLU A 350 -15.66 -12.93 12.88
N MET A 351 -16.21 -12.11 12.00
CA MET A 351 -15.47 -11.52 10.87
C MET A 351 -14.31 -10.65 11.37
N GLU A 352 -14.54 -9.80 12.36
CA GLU A 352 -13.50 -8.96 12.99
C GLU A 352 -12.38 -9.83 13.59
N ARG A 353 -12.72 -10.95 14.22
CA ARG A 353 -11.74 -11.89 14.78
C ARG A 353 -10.87 -12.55 13.69
N ARG A 354 -11.49 -13.02 12.61
CA ARG A 354 -10.79 -13.65 11.47
C ARG A 354 -9.90 -12.64 10.74
N ALA A 355 -10.41 -11.43 10.50
CA ALA A 355 -9.65 -10.34 9.90
C ALA A 355 -8.42 -9.99 10.74
N TYR A 356 -8.58 -9.89 12.07
CA TYR A 356 -7.48 -9.60 12.98
C TYR A 356 -6.42 -10.70 13.01
N ALA A 357 -6.83 -11.98 13.05
CA ALA A 357 -5.90 -13.10 13.03
C ALA A 357 -5.05 -13.11 11.76
N TYR A 358 -5.67 -12.91 10.60
CA TYR A 358 -4.97 -12.78 9.33
C TYR A 358 -4.03 -11.56 9.30
N GLY A 359 -4.51 -10.42 9.78
CA GLY A 359 -3.72 -9.18 9.84
C GLY A 359 -2.49 -9.28 10.75
N ALA A 360 -2.55 -10.07 11.82
CA ALA A 360 -1.42 -10.25 12.74
C ALA A 360 -0.19 -10.85 12.06
N GLU A 361 -0.37 -11.72 11.06
CA GLU A 361 0.72 -12.30 10.26
C GLU A 361 1.40 -11.27 9.36
N ALA A 362 0.68 -10.22 8.98
CA ALA A 362 1.17 -9.11 8.18
C ALA A 362 1.67 -7.92 9.02
N ALA A 363 1.77 -8.06 10.34
CA ALA A 363 2.29 -6.98 11.18
C ALA A 363 3.77 -6.70 10.90
N TRP A 364 4.18 -5.42 10.94
CA TRP A 364 5.56 -4.99 10.67
C TRP A 364 6.64 -5.79 11.39
N PRO A 365 6.49 -6.21 12.68
CA PRO A 365 7.47 -7.06 13.32
C PRO A 365 7.67 -8.42 12.63
N ALA A 366 6.62 -9.02 12.08
CA ALA A 366 6.71 -10.27 11.33
C ALA A 366 7.33 -10.05 9.94
N VAL A 367 6.80 -9.06 9.20
CA VAL A 367 7.30 -8.66 7.88
C VAL A 367 8.77 -8.26 7.93
N GLY A 368 9.18 -7.48 8.94
CA GLY A 368 10.57 -7.08 9.13
C GLY A 368 11.51 -8.25 9.37
N ARG A 369 11.11 -9.23 10.20
CA ARG A 369 11.91 -10.46 10.42
C ARG A 369 12.04 -11.28 9.14
N HIS A 370 10.95 -11.58 8.45
CA HIS A 370 10.97 -12.34 7.20
C HIS A 370 11.84 -11.66 6.13
N THR A 371 11.71 -10.34 5.97
CA THR A 371 12.52 -9.58 5.03
C THR A 371 14.01 -9.60 5.41
N LEU A 372 14.32 -9.50 6.70
CA LEU A 372 15.69 -9.56 7.19
C LEU A 372 16.32 -10.94 6.97
N GLU A 373 15.61 -12.00 7.28
CA GLU A 373 16.03 -13.38 7.05
C GLU A 373 16.32 -13.61 5.57
N LEU A 374 15.38 -13.23 4.69
CA LEU A 374 15.54 -13.30 3.24
C LEU A 374 16.79 -12.56 2.75
N MET A 375 17.03 -11.34 3.23
CA MET A 375 18.22 -10.57 2.85
C MET A 375 19.53 -11.21 3.38
N ARG A 376 19.49 -11.84 4.54
CA ARG A 376 20.64 -12.58 5.09
C ARG A 376 20.98 -13.81 4.25
N ASP A 377 19.97 -14.56 3.83
CA ASP A 377 20.15 -15.74 2.98
C ASP A 377 20.77 -15.33 1.63
N VAL A 378 20.28 -14.25 1.04
CA VAL A 378 20.84 -13.67 -0.19
C VAL A 378 22.31 -13.27 -0.01
N VAL A 379 22.65 -12.59 1.07
CA VAL A 379 24.04 -12.18 1.36
C VAL A 379 24.94 -13.38 1.60
N ALA A 380 24.46 -14.43 2.29
CA ALA A 380 25.22 -15.64 2.58
C ALA A 380 25.56 -16.42 1.29
N GLN A 381 24.67 -16.38 0.29
CA GLN A 381 24.89 -17.01 -1.02
C GLN A 381 25.86 -16.21 -1.93
N HIS A 382 26.10 -14.93 -1.61
CA HIS A 382 26.97 -14.03 -2.37
C HIS A 382 28.08 -13.44 -1.48
N PRO A 383 28.98 -14.26 -0.93
CA PRO A 383 30.05 -13.76 -0.05
C PRO A 383 30.93 -12.78 -0.83
N ARG A 384 31.17 -11.61 -0.25
CA ARG A 384 32.13 -10.65 -0.83
C ARG A 384 33.49 -11.33 -0.98
N THR A 385 34.00 -11.37 -2.18
CA THR A 385 35.42 -11.67 -2.41
C THR A 385 36.22 -10.54 -1.76
N THR A 386 36.62 -10.74 -0.53
CA THR A 386 37.62 -9.86 0.10
C THR A 386 38.88 -9.93 -0.75
N LYS A 387 39.11 -8.90 -1.58
CA LYS A 387 40.49 -8.67 -2.06
C LYS A 387 41.33 -8.45 -0.82
N ARG A 388 42.04 -9.49 -0.39
CA ARG A 388 43.20 -9.33 0.47
C ARG A 388 44.11 -8.39 -0.30
N SER A 389 44.25 -7.16 0.15
CA SER A 389 45.36 -6.30 -0.22
C SER A 389 46.63 -7.02 0.21
N ALA A 390 47.38 -7.47 -0.79
CA ALA A 390 48.77 -7.89 -0.62
C ALA A 390 49.64 -6.64 -0.51
#